data_0aea8a402dd0841819d7b1e4b8d92e51
#
_entry.id   0aea8a402dd0841819d7b1e4b8d92e51
#
_cell.length_a   1.000
_cell.length_b   1.000
_cell.length_c   1.000
_cell.angle_alpha   90.00
_cell.angle_beta   90.00
_cell.angle_gamma   90.00
#
_symmetry.space_group_name_H-M   'P 1'
#
loop_
_entity.id
_entity.type
_entity.pdbx_description
1 polymer ?
#
loop_
_entity_poly.entity_id
_entity_poly.type
_entity_poly.pdbx_seq_one_letter_code
_entity_poly.pdbx_strand_id
1 'polypeptide(L)'
;MARLVLLSGPSCVGKGPLVKALRRHHPDLAAPLVPLILHNSRAPRPGEVDGVDYHFRPRHEIERLVDSDRFAACDVRGDLQALELADIDRILQSGGDPFFEGNPFVLHLLRKEGVLDRYPALTVFLSPLSRDELVYLRDPARRVDIELLVTDLMRRKLLRRAIHEKTHLSQPDLANVEVRASSAWIELGYAHSFNYVIPNHDGEDSENWDAFYYPVGDAFTTLASFAALLAGEVPDNVERWEQGLVPTSA
;
A
#
# COMPACT_ATOMS: atom_id res chain seq x y z
N MET A 1 -20.59 10.33 -4.23
CA MET A 1 -19.76 11.47 -4.68
C MET A 1 -18.38 10.93 -4.94
N ALA A 2 -17.80 11.19 -6.11
CA ALA A 2 -16.46 10.72 -6.47
C ALA A 2 -15.41 11.24 -5.48
N ARG A 3 -14.45 10.40 -5.11
CA ARG A 3 -13.42 10.69 -4.11
C ARG A 3 -12.11 10.00 -4.45
N LEU A 4 -10.99 10.56 -4.00
CA LEU A 4 -9.68 9.92 -4.10
C LEU A 4 -9.60 8.75 -3.11
N VAL A 5 -9.19 7.57 -3.57
CA VAL A 5 -9.03 6.37 -2.74
C VAL A 5 -7.58 5.93 -2.74
N LEU A 6 -6.96 5.90 -1.57
CA LEU A 6 -5.57 5.46 -1.38
C LEU A 6 -5.54 4.21 -0.49
N LEU A 7 -5.05 3.10 -1.03
CA LEU A 7 -4.79 1.85 -0.32
C LEU A 7 -3.28 1.65 -0.22
N SER A 8 -2.75 1.74 0.98
CA SER A 8 -1.30 1.68 1.19
C SER A 8 -0.92 0.70 2.30
N GLY A 9 0.37 0.48 2.44
CA GLY A 9 0.93 -0.41 3.46
C GLY A 9 2.24 -1.04 2.99
N PRO A 10 2.97 -1.72 3.87
CA PRO A 10 4.22 -2.38 3.53
C PRO A 10 4.10 -3.35 2.37
N SER A 11 5.24 -3.64 1.76
CA SER A 11 5.28 -4.66 0.71
C SER A 11 4.86 -6.02 1.27
N CYS A 12 4.04 -6.77 0.53
CA CYS A 12 3.57 -8.10 0.91
C CYS A 12 2.57 -8.13 2.10
N VAL A 13 1.89 -7.00 2.39
CA VAL A 13 0.86 -6.93 3.43
C VAL A 13 -0.53 -7.38 2.96
N GLY A 14 -0.70 -7.72 1.66
CA GLY A 14 -1.97 -8.24 1.12
C GLY A 14 -2.77 -7.26 0.28
N LYS A 15 -2.20 -6.13 -0.19
CA LYS A 15 -2.92 -5.14 -1.01
C LYS A 15 -3.43 -5.71 -2.34
N GLY A 16 -2.56 -6.33 -3.12
CA GLY A 16 -2.93 -6.89 -4.42
C GLY A 16 -4.01 -7.97 -4.33
N PRO A 17 -3.88 -9.00 -3.47
CA PRO A 17 -4.95 -9.96 -3.23
C PRO A 17 -6.26 -9.33 -2.77
N LEU A 18 -6.22 -8.31 -1.90
CA LEU A 18 -7.40 -7.57 -1.46
C LEU A 18 -8.14 -6.94 -2.64
N VAL A 19 -7.41 -6.22 -3.51
CA VAL A 19 -8.02 -5.59 -4.70
C VAL A 19 -8.58 -6.62 -5.66
N LYS A 20 -7.89 -7.75 -5.85
CA LYS A 20 -8.38 -8.88 -6.66
C LYS A 20 -9.67 -9.47 -6.06
N ALA A 21 -9.71 -9.69 -4.75
CA ALA A 21 -10.89 -10.20 -4.05
C ALA A 21 -12.05 -9.19 -4.09
N LEU A 22 -11.79 -7.89 -3.92
CA LEU A 22 -12.80 -6.84 -4.04
C LEU A 22 -13.46 -6.86 -5.43
N ARG A 23 -12.66 -6.91 -6.49
CA ARG A 23 -13.19 -6.99 -7.86
C ARG A 23 -14.05 -8.23 -8.11
N ARG A 24 -13.71 -9.35 -7.46
CA ARG A 24 -14.43 -10.62 -7.61
C ARG A 24 -15.74 -10.66 -6.82
N HIS A 25 -15.73 -10.16 -5.58
CA HIS A 25 -16.84 -10.35 -4.63
C HIS A 25 -17.71 -9.10 -4.45
N HIS A 26 -17.16 -7.91 -4.76
CA HIS A 26 -17.85 -6.63 -4.66
C HIS A 26 -17.64 -5.79 -5.95
N PRO A 27 -18.04 -6.32 -7.14
CA PRO A 27 -17.78 -5.66 -8.41
C PRO A 27 -18.36 -4.24 -8.48
N ASP A 28 -19.51 -4.01 -7.86
CA ASP A 28 -20.15 -2.68 -7.87
C ASP A 28 -19.34 -1.63 -7.09
N LEU A 29 -18.65 -2.04 -6.00
CA LEU A 29 -17.76 -1.18 -5.23
C LEU A 29 -16.41 -0.99 -5.92
N ALA A 30 -15.97 -1.98 -6.69
CA ALA A 30 -14.72 -1.93 -7.42
C ALA A 30 -14.81 -1.16 -8.75
N ALA A 31 -15.98 -1.15 -9.39
CA ALA A 31 -16.19 -0.54 -10.72
C ALA A 31 -15.84 0.97 -10.78
N PRO A 32 -16.13 1.80 -9.76
CA PRO A 32 -15.73 3.20 -9.77
C PRO A 32 -14.24 3.43 -9.61
N LEU A 33 -13.45 2.46 -9.09
CA LEU A 33 -12.04 2.62 -8.78
C LEU A 33 -11.20 2.61 -10.08
N VAL A 34 -10.73 3.78 -10.49
CA VAL A 34 -9.88 3.97 -11.67
C VAL A 34 -8.42 4.09 -11.24
N PRO A 35 -7.53 3.16 -11.63
CA PRO A 35 -6.13 3.20 -11.21
C PRO A 35 -5.41 4.48 -11.60
N LEU A 36 -4.66 5.05 -10.67
CA LEU A 36 -3.66 6.08 -10.93
C LEU A 36 -2.35 5.40 -11.32
N ILE A 37 -1.91 5.63 -12.56
CA ILE A 37 -0.70 5.02 -13.11
C ILE A 37 0.48 5.99 -12.96
N LEU A 38 1.35 5.70 -12.00
CA LEU A 38 2.52 6.54 -11.72
C LEU A 38 3.67 6.24 -12.70
N HIS A 39 4.50 7.24 -12.95
CA HIS A 39 5.83 7.02 -13.52
C HIS A 39 6.75 6.36 -12.49
N ASN A 40 7.64 5.47 -12.93
CA ASN A 40 8.57 4.78 -12.04
C ASN A 40 9.92 4.57 -12.72
N SER A 41 11.01 4.90 -12.03
CA SER A 41 12.36 4.82 -12.58
C SER A 41 12.99 3.43 -12.54
N ARG A 42 12.38 2.48 -11.83
CA ARG A 42 12.88 1.10 -11.82
C ARG A 42 12.53 0.35 -13.10
N ALA A 43 13.24 -0.73 -13.34
CA ALA A 43 12.84 -1.68 -14.37
C ALA A 43 11.51 -2.39 -13.99
N PRO A 44 10.68 -2.76 -15.00
CA PRO A 44 9.49 -3.55 -14.75
C PRO A 44 9.85 -4.92 -14.15
N ARG A 45 9.00 -5.40 -13.24
CA ARG A 45 9.10 -6.77 -12.72
C ARG A 45 8.46 -7.76 -13.67
N PRO A 46 8.75 -9.07 -13.53
CA PRO A 46 8.05 -10.09 -14.31
C PRO A 46 6.53 -9.96 -14.18
N GLY A 47 5.84 -9.86 -15.31
CA GLY A 47 4.38 -9.69 -15.38
C GLY A 47 3.87 -8.26 -15.31
N GLU A 48 4.69 -7.26 -14.99
CA GLU A 48 4.28 -5.86 -15.04
C GLU A 48 4.31 -5.32 -16.49
N VAL A 49 3.33 -4.49 -16.80
CA VAL A 49 3.11 -3.93 -18.15
C VAL A 49 3.20 -2.40 -18.11
N ASP A 50 4.02 -1.83 -19.02
CA ASP A 50 4.14 -0.37 -19.17
C ASP A 50 2.79 0.26 -19.55
N GLY A 51 2.44 1.34 -18.87
CA GLY A 51 1.16 2.03 -19.05
C GLY A 51 -0.04 1.36 -18.35
N VAL A 52 0.15 0.21 -17.69
CA VAL A 52 -0.88 -0.48 -16.90
C VAL A 52 -0.54 -0.49 -15.41
N ASP A 53 0.65 -0.98 -15.07
CA ASP A 53 1.12 -1.00 -13.69
C ASP A 53 1.85 0.30 -13.33
N TYR A 54 2.72 0.74 -14.21
CA TYR A 54 3.47 2.00 -14.16
C TYR A 54 3.81 2.49 -15.57
N HIS A 55 4.12 3.78 -15.70
CA HIS A 55 4.89 4.30 -16.82
C HIS A 55 6.38 4.14 -16.49
N PHE A 56 7.01 3.05 -16.97
CA PHE A 56 8.43 2.81 -16.73
C PHE A 56 9.29 3.72 -17.59
N ARG A 57 10.02 4.64 -16.97
CA ARG A 57 10.86 5.64 -17.64
C ARG A 57 12.22 5.76 -16.93
N PRO A 58 13.30 6.02 -17.65
CA PRO A 58 14.60 6.33 -17.03
C PRO A 58 14.47 7.48 -16.02
N ARG A 59 15.21 7.41 -14.92
CA ARG A 59 15.16 8.40 -13.84
C ARG A 59 15.27 9.84 -14.35
N HIS A 60 16.22 10.12 -15.26
CA HIS A 60 16.43 11.46 -15.81
C HIS A 60 15.24 12.00 -16.63
N GLU A 61 14.39 11.14 -17.18
CA GLU A 61 13.16 11.55 -17.85
C GLU A 61 12.11 11.95 -16.82
N ILE A 62 11.96 11.19 -15.74
CA ILE A 62 11.02 11.53 -14.66
C ILE A 62 11.46 12.82 -13.96
N GLU A 63 12.76 13.03 -13.73
CA GLU A 63 13.30 14.27 -13.17
C GLU A 63 12.89 15.49 -14.00
N ARG A 64 12.93 15.39 -15.33
CA ARG A 64 12.45 16.49 -16.22
C ARG A 64 10.93 16.73 -16.13
N LEU A 65 10.12 15.70 -15.88
CA LEU A 65 8.67 15.88 -15.68
C LEU A 65 8.38 16.64 -14.38
N VAL A 66 9.16 16.38 -13.35
CA VAL A 66 9.00 16.97 -12.01
C VAL A 66 9.41 18.45 -11.96
N ASP A 67 10.19 18.93 -12.91
CA ASP A 67 10.50 20.37 -13.05
C ASP A 67 9.25 21.22 -13.34
N SER A 68 8.10 20.58 -13.59
CA SER A 68 6.80 21.23 -13.77
C SER A 68 5.87 20.97 -12.61
N ASP A 69 5.09 21.97 -12.17
CA ASP A 69 4.05 21.85 -11.13
C ASP A 69 2.90 20.85 -11.46
N ARG A 70 3.01 20.17 -12.61
CA ARG A 70 2.04 19.16 -13.06
C ARG A 70 2.24 17.82 -12.41
N PHE A 71 3.44 17.54 -11.89
CA PHE A 71 3.80 16.26 -11.33
C PHE A 71 4.20 16.40 -9.87
N ALA A 72 3.70 15.48 -9.05
CA ALA A 72 4.18 15.27 -7.69
C ALA A 72 5.09 14.03 -7.66
N ALA A 73 6.28 14.15 -7.07
CA ALA A 73 7.26 13.06 -7.06
C ALA A 73 7.87 12.79 -5.69
N CYS A 74 8.19 11.53 -5.46
CA CYS A 74 8.92 11.08 -4.27
C CYS A 74 9.89 9.95 -4.61
N ASP A 75 10.95 9.82 -3.82
CA ASP A 75 11.83 8.67 -3.86
C ASP A 75 11.24 7.53 -3.02
N VAL A 76 11.20 6.35 -3.59
CA VAL A 76 10.68 5.14 -2.96
C VAL A 76 11.75 4.07 -3.02
N ARG A 77 12.54 3.94 -1.96
CA ARG A 77 13.62 2.95 -1.84
C ARG A 77 14.68 3.07 -2.95
N GLY A 78 15.01 4.32 -3.34
CA GLY A 78 15.96 4.61 -4.40
C GLY A 78 15.36 4.71 -5.81
N ASP A 79 14.08 4.39 -5.98
CA ASP A 79 13.35 4.57 -7.24
C ASP A 79 12.54 5.86 -7.21
N LEU A 80 12.68 6.71 -8.21
CA LEU A 80 11.87 7.92 -8.35
C LEU A 80 10.49 7.55 -8.88
N GLN A 81 9.45 7.95 -8.17
CA GLN A 81 8.06 7.83 -8.60
C GLN A 81 7.45 9.21 -8.78
N ALA A 82 6.65 9.39 -9.82
CA ALA A 82 5.94 10.64 -10.08
C ALA A 82 4.51 10.39 -10.53
N LEU A 83 3.57 11.17 -9.98
CA LEU A 83 2.16 11.17 -10.34
C LEU A 83 1.83 12.45 -11.11
N GLU A 84 1.16 12.33 -12.25
CA GLU A 84 0.56 13.47 -12.94
C GLU A 84 -0.71 13.90 -12.20
N LEU A 85 -0.72 15.11 -11.64
CA LEU A 85 -1.82 15.59 -10.80
C LEU A 85 -3.13 15.76 -11.60
N ALA A 86 -3.00 16.10 -12.90
CA ALA A 86 -4.16 16.21 -13.79
C ALA A 86 -4.94 14.89 -13.98
N ASP A 87 -4.33 13.73 -13.74
CA ASP A 87 -5.02 12.45 -13.80
C ASP A 87 -6.09 12.32 -12.72
N ILE A 88 -5.84 12.87 -11.53
CA ILE A 88 -6.84 12.92 -10.46
C ILE A 88 -8.07 13.70 -10.92
N ASP A 89 -7.86 14.91 -11.45
CA ASP A 89 -8.95 15.75 -11.94
C ASP A 89 -9.73 15.09 -13.06
N ARG A 90 -9.03 14.51 -14.03
CA ARG A 90 -9.64 13.83 -15.19
C ARG A 90 -10.53 12.67 -14.76
N ILE A 91 -10.08 11.85 -13.81
CA ILE A 91 -10.86 10.71 -13.32
C ILE A 91 -12.06 11.19 -12.52
N LEU A 92 -11.90 12.16 -11.61
CA LEU A 92 -13.01 12.71 -10.83
C LEU A 92 -14.08 13.35 -11.73
N GLN A 93 -13.68 14.09 -12.77
CA GLN A 93 -14.60 14.71 -13.74
C GLN A 93 -15.38 13.67 -14.55
N SER A 94 -14.80 12.50 -14.79
CA SER A 94 -15.50 11.37 -15.44
C SER A 94 -16.45 10.61 -14.50
N GLY A 95 -16.51 10.98 -13.21
CA GLY A 95 -17.35 10.32 -12.20
C GLY A 95 -16.71 9.08 -11.58
N GLY A 96 -15.46 8.77 -11.90
CA GLY A 96 -14.68 7.69 -11.29
C GLY A 96 -13.97 8.13 -10.00
N ASP A 97 -13.57 7.16 -9.20
CA ASP A 97 -12.74 7.34 -8.01
C ASP A 97 -11.26 7.09 -8.38
N PRO A 98 -10.38 8.12 -8.42
CA PRO A 98 -8.94 7.91 -8.60
C PRO A 98 -8.43 6.97 -7.52
N PHE A 99 -7.85 5.85 -7.92
CA PHE A 99 -7.43 4.79 -7.02
C PHE A 99 -5.92 4.56 -7.08
N PHE A 100 -5.25 4.72 -5.95
CA PHE A 100 -3.85 4.35 -5.79
C PHE A 100 -3.70 3.15 -4.87
N GLU A 101 -3.01 2.12 -5.34
CA GLU A 101 -2.54 0.99 -4.55
C GLU A 101 -1.02 1.00 -4.50
N GLY A 102 -0.42 1.17 -3.32
CA GLY A 102 1.03 1.20 -3.27
C GLY A 102 1.67 1.49 -1.92
N ASN A 103 2.79 2.18 -1.98
CA ASN A 103 3.55 2.58 -0.80
C ASN A 103 2.91 3.81 -0.10
N PRO A 104 3.14 4.00 1.21
CA PRO A 104 2.54 5.11 1.96
C PRO A 104 3.17 6.49 1.66
N PHE A 105 4.33 6.53 1.01
CA PHE A 105 5.01 7.80 0.70
C PHE A 105 4.20 8.68 -0.24
N VAL A 106 3.38 8.08 -1.13
CA VAL A 106 2.50 8.82 -2.04
C VAL A 106 1.43 9.61 -1.28
N LEU A 107 0.86 9.09 -0.18
CA LEU A 107 -0.05 9.87 0.66
C LEU A 107 0.64 11.13 1.21
N HIS A 108 1.86 10.95 1.75
CA HIS A 108 2.63 12.06 2.30
C HIS A 108 2.92 13.12 1.23
N LEU A 109 3.29 12.67 0.03
CA LEU A 109 3.50 13.53 -1.12
C LEU A 109 2.23 14.33 -1.47
N LEU A 110 1.10 13.67 -1.65
CA LEU A 110 -0.18 14.31 -1.99
C LEU A 110 -0.64 15.30 -0.91
N ARG A 111 -0.33 15.04 0.36
CA ARG A 111 -0.60 15.98 1.45
C ARG A 111 0.29 17.20 1.36
N LYS A 112 1.59 17.03 1.12
CA LYS A 112 2.56 18.12 0.95
C LYS A 112 2.17 19.04 -0.22
N GLU A 113 1.66 18.48 -1.31
CA GLU A 113 1.20 19.21 -2.49
C GLU A 113 -0.24 19.79 -2.32
N GLY A 114 -0.84 19.66 -1.14
CA GLY A 114 -2.18 20.19 -0.85
C GLY A 114 -3.31 19.50 -1.64
N VAL A 115 -3.05 18.33 -2.22
CA VAL A 115 -4.05 17.58 -3.01
C VAL A 115 -5.18 17.08 -2.13
N LEU A 116 -4.84 16.57 -0.92
CA LEU A 116 -5.83 16.03 0.01
C LEU A 116 -6.78 17.10 0.59
N ASP A 117 -6.39 18.38 0.52
CA ASP A 117 -7.23 19.49 0.94
C ASP A 117 -8.25 19.89 -0.15
N ARG A 118 -7.98 19.52 -1.40
CA ARG A 118 -8.81 19.87 -2.56
C ARG A 118 -9.92 18.85 -2.83
N TYR A 119 -9.74 17.59 -2.44
CA TYR A 119 -10.66 16.50 -2.78
C TYR A 119 -11.06 15.68 -1.56
N PRO A 120 -12.33 15.23 -1.47
CA PRO A 120 -12.68 14.18 -0.52
C PRO A 120 -11.78 12.96 -0.74
N ALA A 121 -11.22 12.43 0.32
CA ALA A 121 -10.31 11.30 0.23
C ALA A 121 -10.65 10.20 1.26
N LEU A 122 -10.61 8.96 0.81
CA LEU A 122 -10.58 7.76 1.65
C LEU A 122 -9.17 7.19 1.62
N THR A 123 -8.48 7.24 2.75
CA THR A 123 -7.11 6.73 2.86
C THR A 123 -7.09 5.57 3.83
N VAL A 124 -6.65 4.41 3.36
CA VAL A 124 -6.64 3.14 4.10
C VAL A 124 -5.22 2.57 4.11
N PHE A 125 -4.74 2.22 5.28
CA PHE A 125 -3.46 1.57 5.47
C PHE A 125 -3.68 0.12 5.90
N LEU A 126 -3.08 -0.85 5.19
CA LEU A 126 -2.99 -2.23 5.66
C LEU A 126 -1.76 -2.38 6.54
N SER A 127 -1.95 -2.87 7.75
CA SER A 127 -0.89 -3.09 8.73
C SER A 127 -0.66 -4.58 8.98
N PRO A 128 0.60 -5.05 9.04
CA PRO A 128 0.89 -6.44 9.42
C PRO A 128 0.65 -6.74 10.90
N LEU A 129 0.38 -5.72 11.71
CA LEU A 129 0.10 -5.81 13.14
C LEU A 129 -1.08 -4.89 13.47
N SER A 130 -1.88 -5.26 14.47
CA SER A 130 -2.90 -4.40 15.06
C SER A 130 -2.29 -3.39 16.03
N ARG A 131 -3.08 -2.37 16.41
CA ARG A 131 -2.72 -1.41 17.46
C ARG A 131 -2.42 -2.10 18.80
N ASP A 132 -3.28 -3.04 19.17
CA ASP A 132 -3.14 -3.75 20.44
C ASP A 132 -1.89 -4.63 20.47
N GLU A 133 -1.53 -5.27 19.36
CA GLU A 133 -0.27 -6.02 19.24
C GLU A 133 0.94 -5.09 19.38
N LEU A 134 0.92 -3.92 18.74
CA LEU A 134 2.00 -2.94 18.89
C LEU A 134 2.13 -2.45 20.33
N VAL A 135 1.02 -2.13 21.00
CA VAL A 135 1.01 -1.73 22.41
C VAL A 135 1.58 -2.86 23.30
N TYR A 136 1.14 -4.09 23.07
CA TYR A 136 1.62 -5.27 23.80
C TYR A 136 3.12 -5.50 23.62
N LEU A 137 3.60 -5.41 22.37
CA LEU A 137 5.01 -5.65 22.04
C LEU A 137 5.95 -4.53 22.53
N ARG A 138 5.42 -3.30 22.68
CA ARG A 138 6.17 -2.15 23.19
C ARG A 138 6.41 -2.19 24.70
N ASP A 139 5.75 -3.06 25.44
CA ASP A 139 6.01 -3.23 26.86
C ASP A 139 7.48 -3.61 27.10
N PRO A 140 8.27 -2.80 27.82
CA PRO A 140 9.70 -3.07 28.07
C PRO A 140 9.95 -4.44 28.73
N ALA A 141 8.97 -4.97 29.45
CA ALA A 141 9.06 -6.31 30.07
C ALA A 141 9.16 -7.43 29.01
N ARG A 142 8.67 -7.18 27.79
CA ARG A 142 8.73 -8.15 26.68
C ARG A 142 10.11 -8.27 26.06
N ARG A 143 10.94 -7.25 26.17
CA ARG A 143 12.29 -7.21 25.58
C ARG A 143 12.30 -7.49 24.08
N VAL A 144 11.25 -7.03 23.36
CA VAL A 144 11.11 -7.19 21.91
C VAL A 144 11.65 -5.94 21.21
N ASP A 145 12.55 -6.15 20.26
CA ASP A 145 12.87 -5.15 19.26
C ASP A 145 11.80 -5.20 18.16
N ILE A 146 10.87 -4.25 18.18
CA ILE A 146 9.71 -4.25 17.29
C ILE A 146 10.12 -3.97 15.85
N GLU A 147 11.10 -3.10 15.63
CA GLU A 147 11.61 -2.81 14.29
C GLU A 147 12.19 -4.07 13.65
N LEU A 148 13.01 -4.79 14.39
CA LEU A 148 13.56 -6.06 13.95
C LEU A 148 12.46 -7.09 13.73
N LEU A 149 11.47 -7.17 14.62
CA LEU A 149 10.33 -8.09 14.50
C LEU A 149 9.54 -7.83 13.21
N VAL A 150 9.17 -6.58 12.94
CA VAL A 150 8.42 -6.20 11.72
C VAL A 150 9.24 -6.48 10.47
N THR A 151 10.52 -6.14 10.49
CA THR A 151 11.45 -6.41 9.39
C THR A 151 11.52 -7.92 9.10
N ASP A 152 11.69 -8.77 10.12
CA ASP A 152 11.76 -10.21 9.97
C ASP A 152 10.43 -10.83 9.54
N LEU A 153 9.30 -10.31 10.04
CA LEU A 153 7.98 -10.72 9.63
C LEU A 153 7.79 -10.48 8.13
N MET A 154 8.08 -9.26 7.67
CA MET A 154 7.91 -8.90 6.26
C MET A 154 8.93 -9.58 5.36
N ARG A 155 10.17 -9.80 5.82
CA ARG A 155 11.17 -10.61 5.11
C ARG A 155 10.66 -12.02 4.83
N ARG A 156 10.08 -12.69 5.84
CA ARG A 156 9.50 -14.05 5.69
C ARG A 156 8.36 -14.08 4.68
N LYS A 157 7.45 -13.11 4.73
CA LYS A 157 6.34 -12.99 3.78
C LYS A 157 6.86 -12.77 2.35
N LEU A 158 7.81 -11.85 2.17
CA LEU A 158 8.41 -11.56 0.87
C LEU A 158 9.18 -12.75 0.29
N LEU A 159 9.91 -13.50 1.12
CA LEU A 159 10.61 -14.72 0.69
C LEU A 159 9.63 -15.81 0.23
N ARG A 160 8.55 -16.06 1.00
CA ARG A 160 7.52 -17.04 0.62
C ARG A 160 6.91 -16.67 -0.73
N ARG A 161 6.48 -15.42 -0.90
CA ARG A 161 5.96 -14.92 -2.17
C ARG A 161 6.97 -15.12 -3.31
N ALA A 162 8.23 -14.74 -3.11
CA ALA A 162 9.26 -14.86 -4.14
C ALA A 162 9.52 -16.33 -4.55
N ILE A 163 9.45 -17.26 -3.60
CA ILE A 163 9.58 -18.72 -3.87
C ILE A 163 8.36 -19.24 -4.66
N HIS A 164 7.16 -18.73 -4.40
CA HIS A 164 5.97 -19.08 -5.18
C HIS A 164 6.03 -18.55 -6.62
N GLU A 165 6.60 -17.36 -6.82
CA GLU A 165 6.71 -16.74 -8.14
C GLU A 165 7.89 -17.28 -8.98
N LYS A 166 8.94 -17.82 -8.35
CA LYS A 166 10.20 -18.24 -9.01
C LYS A 166 10.72 -19.56 -8.46
N THR A 167 11.13 -20.44 -9.35
CA THR A 167 11.76 -21.72 -8.98
C THR A 167 13.09 -21.53 -8.24
N HIS A 168 13.86 -20.49 -8.59
CA HIS A 168 15.14 -20.14 -7.98
C HIS A 168 15.23 -18.64 -7.76
N LEU A 169 15.71 -18.24 -6.59
CA LEU A 169 15.97 -16.85 -6.26
C LEU A 169 17.42 -16.50 -6.58
N SER A 170 17.61 -15.44 -7.34
CA SER A 170 18.91 -14.86 -7.62
C SER A 170 19.38 -13.94 -6.48
N GLN A 171 20.66 -13.60 -6.46
CA GLN A 171 21.20 -12.59 -5.52
C GLN A 171 20.46 -11.24 -5.60
N PRO A 172 20.16 -10.68 -6.79
CA PRO A 172 19.33 -9.49 -6.92
C PRO A 172 17.90 -9.65 -6.32
N ASP A 173 17.28 -10.84 -6.45
CA ASP A 173 15.97 -11.10 -5.83
C ASP A 173 16.05 -11.01 -4.30
N LEU A 174 17.06 -11.63 -3.71
CA LEU A 174 17.29 -11.59 -2.26
C LEU A 174 17.60 -10.17 -1.80
N ALA A 175 18.42 -9.42 -2.52
CA ALA A 175 18.70 -8.03 -2.21
C ALA A 175 17.43 -7.17 -2.26
N ASN A 176 16.54 -7.39 -3.23
CA ASN A 176 15.24 -6.70 -3.32
C ASN A 176 14.32 -7.05 -2.14
N VAL A 177 14.32 -8.31 -1.69
CA VAL A 177 13.59 -8.72 -0.49
C VAL A 177 14.08 -7.95 0.74
N GLU A 178 15.41 -7.85 0.93
CA GLU A 178 15.99 -7.12 2.08
C GLU A 178 15.65 -5.63 2.07
N VAL A 179 15.78 -4.96 0.94
CA VAL A 179 15.41 -3.53 0.79
C VAL A 179 13.94 -3.31 1.14
N ARG A 180 13.05 -4.19 0.70
CA ARG A 180 11.60 -4.07 0.98
C ARG A 180 11.25 -4.42 2.42
N ALA A 181 11.91 -5.42 3.00
CA ALA A 181 11.71 -5.81 4.39
C ALA A 181 12.18 -4.72 5.36
N SER A 182 13.36 -4.17 5.14
CA SER A 182 13.92 -3.08 5.96
C SER A 182 13.12 -1.78 5.85
N SER A 183 12.45 -1.54 4.71
CA SER A 183 11.57 -0.37 4.55
C SER A 183 10.26 -0.50 5.34
N ALA A 184 9.85 -1.71 5.72
CA ALA A 184 8.52 -1.96 6.29
C ALA A 184 8.26 -1.22 7.60
N TRP A 185 9.28 -1.08 8.46
CA TRP A 185 9.16 -0.32 9.70
C TRP A 185 8.94 1.17 9.45
N ILE A 186 9.72 1.76 8.55
CA ILE A 186 9.56 3.17 8.14
C ILE A 186 8.16 3.38 7.55
N GLU A 187 7.70 2.47 6.68
CA GLU A 187 6.38 2.51 6.06
C GLU A 187 5.26 2.41 7.10
N LEU A 188 5.42 1.56 8.11
CA LEU A 188 4.46 1.42 9.23
C LEU A 188 4.33 2.72 10.03
N GLY A 189 5.42 3.48 10.16
CA GLY A 189 5.42 4.80 10.81
C GLY A 189 4.47 5.81 10.18
N TYR A 190 4.10 5.65 8.91
CA TYR A 190 3.13 6.52 8.22
C TYR A 190 1.67 6.15 8.47
N ALA A 191 1.37 5.00 9.09
CA ALA A 191 -0.01 4.51 9.26
C ALA A 191 -0.92 5.52 9.99
N HIS A 192 -0.39 6.26 10.98
CA HIS A 192 -1.13 7.31 11.70
C HIS A 192 -1.64 8.44 10.81
N SER A 193 -1.09 8.59 9.61
CA SER A 193 -1.47 9.63 8.64
C SER A 193 -2.69 9.25 7.80
N PHE A 194 -3.14 8.02 7.87
CA PHE A 194 -4.30 7.52 7.12
C PHE A 194 -5.59 7.69 7.92
N ASN A 195 -6.73 7.79 7.21
CA ASN A 195 -8.04 7.85 7.88
C ASN A 195 -8.31 6.59 8.67
N TYR A 196 -7.90 5.44 8.11
CA TYR A 196 -8.18 4.13 8.67
C TYR A 196 -6.99 3.19 8.50
N VAL A 197 -6.80 2.31 9.49
CA VAL A 197 -5.84 1.22 9.46
C VAL A 197 -6.61 -0.09 9.58
N ILE A 198 -6.34 -1.04 8.69
CA ILE A 198 -6.90 -2.39 8.75
C ILE A 198 -5.76 -3.36 9.07
N PRO A 199 -5.74 -4.00 10.24
CA PRO A 199 -4.81 -5.08 10.53
C PRO A 199 -5.03 -6.27 9.59
N ASN A 200 -3.96 -6.83 9.04
CA ASN A 200 -4.01 -7.98 8.16
C ASN A 200 -2.76 -8.86 8.32
N HIS A 201 -2.91 -10.03 8.95
CA HIS A 201 -1.85 -11.01 9.06
C HIS A 201 -1.70 -11.85 7.80
N ASP A 202 -2.71 -11.88 6.91
CA ASP A 202 -2.71 -12.60 5.63
C ASP A 202 -2.11 -11.75 4.52
N GLY A 203 -0.78 -11.83 4.33
CA GLY A 203 -0.08 -11.15 3.25
C GLY A 203 -0.36 -11.75 1.87
N GLU A 204 0.37 -11.28 0.86
CA GLU A 204 0.30 -11.82 -0.51
C GLU A 204 0.83 -13.25 -0.61
N ASP A 205 1.48 -13.74 0.45
CA ASP A 205 1.99 -15.09 0.61
C ASP A 205 0.97 -16.07 1.20
N SER A 206 -0.22 -15.60 1.62
CA SER A 206 -1.24 -16.41 2.28
C SER A 206 -2.21 -17.04 1.28
N GLU A 207 -2.47 -18.34 1.47
CA GLU A 207 -3.49 -19.08 0.73
C GLU A 207 -4.91 -18.67 1.12
N ASN A 208 -5.11 -17.97 2.26
CA ASN A 208 -6.42 -17.55 2.75
C ASN A 208 -7.17 -16.63 1.78
N TRP A 209 -6.47 -16.01 0.82
CA TRP A 209 -7.06 -15.16 -0.18
C TRP A 209 -7.82 -15.93 -1.28
N ASP A 210 -7.40 -17.14 -1.62
CA ASP A 210 -7.90 -17.87 -2.79
C ASP A 210 -8.01 -19.40 -2.62
N ALA A 211 -7.71 -19.94 -1.41
CA ALA A 211 -7.87 -21.36 -1.12
C ALA A 211 -9.34 -21.83 -1.26
N PHE A 212 -10.30 -20.93 -1.06
CA PHE A 212 -11.74 -21.18 -1.20
C PHE A 212 -12.38 -20.15 -2.12
N TYR A 213 -13.69 -20.32 -2.39
CA TYR A 213 -14.42 -19.34 -3.20
C TYR A 213 -14.39 -17.94 -2.60
N TYR A 214 -14.61 -17.83 -1.28
CA TYR A 214 -14.42 -16.59 -0.51
C TYR A 214 -13.10 -16.65 0.25
N PRO A 215 -12.42 -15.51 0.46
CA PRO A 215 -11.32 -15.43 1.39
C PRO A 215 -11.74 -15.93 2.80
N VAL A 216 -10.78 -16.39 3.57
CA VAL A 216 -10.99 -16.84 4.97
C VAL A 216 -10.02 -16.12 5.91
N GLY A 217 -10.24 -16.25 7.23
CA GLY A 217 -9.36 -15.62 8.23
C GLY A 217 -9.29 -14.11 8.11
N ASP A 218 -8.09 -13.55 8.30
CA ASP A 218 -7.88 -12.10 8.22
C ASP A 218 -8.08 -11.55 6.81
N ALA A 219 -7.82 -12.34 5.77
CA ALA A 219 -8.10 -11.98 4.39
C ALA A 219 -9.59 -11.67 4.18
N PHE A 220 -10.50 -12.48 4.76
CA PHE A 220 -11.94 -12.23 4.72
C PHE A 220 -12.30 -10.95 5.49
N THR A 221 -11.79 -10.82 6.72
CA THR A 221 -12.04 -9.64 7.57
C THR A 221 -11.56 -8.36 6.89
N THR A 222 -10.37 -8.40 6.29
CA THR A 222 -9.79 -7.27 5.55
C THR A 222 -10.64 -6.89 4.34
N LEU A 223 -11.11 -7.88 3.56
CA LEU A 223 -12.00 -7.63 2.43
C LEU A 223 -13.31 -6.98 2.87
N ALA A 224 -13.96 -7.54 3.90
CA ALA A 224 -15.22 -7.03 4.42
C ALA A 224 -15.06 -5.59 4.94
N SER A 225 -13.97 -5.30 5.66
CA SER A 225 -13.68 -3.97 6.20
C SER A 225 -13.42 -2.95 5.10
N PHE A 226 -12.64 -3.31 4.09
CA PHE A 226 -12.36 -2.40 2.99
C PHE A 226 -13.61 -2.14 2.12
N ALA A 227 -14.42 -3.15 1.87
CA ALA A 227 -15.69 -3.02 1.17
C ALA A 227 -16.67 -2.09 1.94
N ALA A 228 -16.79 -2.24 3.26
CA ALA A 228 -17.60 -1.37 4.11
C ALA A 228 -17.13 0.09 4.06
N LEU A 229 -15.81 0.33 4.16
CA LEU A 229 -15.25 1.68 4.04
C LEU A 229 -15.54 2.31 2.66
N LEU A 230 -15.49 1.52 1.59
CA LEU A 230 -15.88 1.98 0.25
C LEU A 230 -17.38 2.31 0.18
N ALA A 231 -18.23 1.56 0.88
CA ALA A 231 -19.66 1.84 1.01
C ALA A 231 -19.98 3.03 1.94
N GLY A 232 -18.98 3.56 2.65
CA GLY A 232 -19.14 4.69 3.58
C GLY A 232 -19.47 4.28 5.01
N GLU A 233 -19.34 3.00 5.32
CA GLU A 233 -19.51 2.42 6.66
C GLU A 233 -18.15 2.26 7.34
N VAL A 234 -18.11 2.38 8.68
CA VAL A 234 -16.87 2.20 9.46
C VAL A 234 -17.06 1.02 10.41
N PRO A 235 -16.50 -0.15 10.09
CA PRO A 235 -16.57 -1.32 10.96
C PRO A 235 -15.76 -1.15 12.25
N ASP A 236 -16.17 -1.84 13.32
CA ASP A 236 -15.52 -1.77 14.64
C ASP A 236 -14.08 -2.29 14.65
N ASN A 237 -13.72 -3.17 13.73
CA ASN A 237 -12.38 -3.72 13.61
C ASN A 237 -11.41 -2.86 12.81
N VAL A 238 -11.87 -1.72 12.31
CA VAL A 238 -11.02 -0.73 11.63
C VAL A 238 -10.46 0.24 12.64
N GLU A 239 -9.16 0.44 12.61
CA GLU A 239 -8.43 1.21 13.59
C GLU A 239 -8.12 2.63 13.11
N ARG A 240 -7.84 3.51 14.07
CA ARG A 240 -7.20 4.81 13.85
C ARG A 240 -5.99 4.89 14.76
N TRP A 241 -4.84 5.13 14.16
CA TRP A 241 -3.61 5.17 14.92
C TRP A 241 -3.22 6.60 15.28
N GLU A 242 -2.74 6.77 16.50
CA GLU A 242 -2.16 8.02 16.98
C GLU A 242 -0.71 8.20 16.53
N GLN A 243 -0.30 9.43 16.33
CA GLN A 243 1.11 9.75 16.10
C GLN A 243 1.97 9.27 17.26
N GLY A 244 3.09 8.60 16.97
CA GLY A 244 4.00 8.04 17.98
C GLY A 244 3.64 6.63 18.46
N LEU A 245 2.55 6.02 17.97
CA LEU A 245 2.30 4.59 18.18
C LEU A 245 3.44 3.76 17.59
N VAL A 246 3.91 4.10 16.41
CA VAL A 246 5.14 3.56 15.83
C VAL A 246 6.22 4.63 15.94
N PRO A 247 7.27 4.43 16.75
CA PRO A 247 8.37 5.38 16.83
C PRO A 247 9.09 5.44 15.48
N THR A 248 9.10 6.61 14.87
CA THR A 248 9.99 6.87 13.74
C THR A 248 11.38 7.16 14.31
N SER A 249 12.39 6.42 13.86
CA SER A 249 13.78 6.75 14.14
C SER A 249 14.02 8.19 13.68
N ALA A 250 14.49 9.04 14.61
CA ALA A 250 14.79 10.43 14.35
C ALA A 250 15.99 10.56 13.38
#